data_bfb91c1263ab8193bbc7a906af358e15
#
_entry.id   bfb91c1263ab8193bbc7a906af358e15
#
_cell.length_a   1.000
_cell.length_b   1.000
_cell.length_c   1.000
_cell.angle_alpha   90.00
_cell.angle_beta   90.00
_cell.angle_gamma   90.00
#
_symmetry.space_group_name_H-M   'P 1'
#
loop_
_entity.id
_entity.type
_entity.pdbx_description
1 polymer ?
#
loop_
_entity_poly.entity_id
_entity_poly.type
_entity_poly.pdbx_seq_one_letter_code
_entity_poly.pdbx_strand_id
1 'polypeptide(L)'
;PPMQDIFKAFELTPIHNTKVVIIGQDCYHGEGQAMGLSFSVKSGVYPTPPSLKNIQKELNSETVERSEWSQDLTRWAKQGVLLLNTILTVRQHEPLSHANHGWETLTDDTIVELEKYDQPIIYLLWGANARSKKSLITNKNHKFLESAHPSPLSANRGFFGNNHFAKANEFLIQNGIEPVRW
;
A
#
# COMPACT_ATOMS: atom_id res chain seq x y z
N PRO A 1 14.41 -3.59 -3.89
CA PRO A 1 14.10 -4.06 -5.24
C PRO A 1 15.30 -3.90 -6.17
N PRO A 2 15.30 -4.52 -7.37
CA PRO A 2 16.22 -4.18 -8.44
C PRO A 2 16.19 -2.68 -8.73
N MET A 3 17.32 -2.11 -9.20
CA MET A 3 17.45 -0.66 -9.40
C MET A 3 16.35 -0.08 -10.32
N GLN A 4 16.00 -0.78 -11.39
CA GLN A 4 14.95 -0.38 -12.33
C GLN A 4 13.54 -0.43 -11.73
N ASP A 5 13.34 -1.10 -10.61
CA ASP A 5 12.03 -1.26 -9.96
C ASP A 5 11.84 -0.31 -8.75
N ILE A 6 12.87 0.48 -8.37
CA ILE A 6 12.80 1.33 -7.15
C ILE A 6 11.60 2.28 -7.18
N PHE A 7 11.31 2.89 -8.31
CA PHE A 7 10.23 3.87 -8.49
C PHE A 7 8.98 3.31 -9.18
N LYS A 8 8.85 1.99 -9.24
CA LYS A 8 7.76 1.31 -9.95
C LYS A 8 6.36 1.70 -9.45
N ALA A 9 6.22 2.00 -8.17
CA ALA A 9 4.95 2.47 -7.62
C ALA A 9 4.48 3.77 -8.32
N PHE A 10 5.39 4.71 -8.56
CA PHE A 10 5.11 5.97 -9.23
C PHE A 10 4.90 5.80 -10.75
N GLU A 11 5.64 4.88 -11.37
CA GLU A 11 5.51 4.59 -12.80
C GLU A 11 4.14 3.99 -13.14
N LEU A 12 3.66 3.06 -12.29
CA LEU A 12 2.38 2.39 -12.49
C LEU A 12 1.19 3.21 -12.00
N THR A 13 1.41 4.06 -11.00
CA THR A 13 0.37 4.88 -10.39
C THR A 13 0.86 6.34 -10.32
N PRO A 14 0.82 7.07 -11.45
CA PRO A 14 1.10 8.51 -11.44
C PRO A 14 0.17 9.24 -10.48
N ILE A 15 0.65 10.35 -9.88
CA ILE A 15 -0.08 11.12 -8.87
C ILE A 15 -1.50 11.46 -9.32
N HIS A 16 -1.68 11.95 -10.56
CA HIS A 16 -3.00 12.33 -11.10
C HIS A 16 -3.96 11.16 -11.31
N ASN A 17 -3.48 9.92 -11.28
CA ASN A 17 -4.29 8.69 -11.39
C ASN A 17 -4.51 8.01 -10.03
N THR A 18 -3.92 8.55 -8.97
CA THR A 18 -3.99 7.94 -7.63
C THR A 18 -5.39 8.14 -7.04
N LYS A 19 -6.04 7.06 -6.65
CA LYS A 19 -7.34 7.07 -5.96
C LYS A 19 -7.32 6.32 -4.62
N VAL A 20 -6.38 5.39 -4.45
CA VAL A 20 -6.12 4.69 -3.19
C VAL A 20 -4.63 4.72 -2.90
N VAL A 21 -4.25 4.93 -1.64
CA VAL A 21 -2.85 4.84 -1.19
C VAL A 21 -2.75 3.78 -0.11
N ILE A 22 -1.85 2.81 -0.28
CA ILE A 22 -1.50 1.82 0.73
C ILE A 22 -0.04 2.01 1.10
N ILE A 23 0.22 2.33 2.38
CA ILE A 23 1.56 2.66 2.85
C ILE A 23 2.18 1.45 3.56
N GLY A 24 3.30 0.97 3.02
CA GLY A 24 4.20 0.03 3.67
C GLY A 24 5.34 0.75 4.40
N GLN A 25 6.10 0.05 5.22
CA GLN A 25 7.25 0.61 5.93
C GLN A 25 8.49 0.57 5.05
N ASP A 26 9.09 -0.60 4.87
CA ASP A 26 10.22 -0.84 4.00
C ASP A 26 9.91 -1.98 3.01
N CYS A 27 10.72 -2.10 1.98
CA CYS A 27 10.57 -3.20 1.04
C CYS A 27 11.04 -4.52 1.67
N TYR A 28 10.57 -5.64 1.13
CA TYR A 28 11.04 -6.95 1.55
C TYR A 28 12.57 -7.05 1.38
N HIS A 29 13.24 -7.65 2.36
CA HIS A 29 14.70 -7.77 2.41
C HIS A 29 15.22 -9.15 1.94
N GLY A 30 14.33 -10.11 1.68
CA GLY A 30 14.70 -11.41 1.12
C GLY A 30 15.08 -11.31 -0.35
N GLU A 31 15.97 -12.18 -0.79
CA GLU A 31 16.42 -12.21 -2.18
C GLU A 31 15.23 -12.38 -3.16
N GLY A 32 15.18 -11.53 -4.17
CA GLY A 32 14.15 -11.60 -5.23
C GLY A 32 12.72 -11.24 -4.80
N GLN A 33 12.50 -10.83 -3.54
CA GLN A 33 11.16 -10.54 -3.03
C GLN A 33 10.66 -9.14 -3.44
N ALA A 34 11.44 -8.10 -3.15
CA ALA A 34 11.06 -6.72 -3.42
C ALA A 34 10.92 -6.45 -4.91
N MET A 35 9.84 -5.79 -5.32
CA MET A 35 9.55 -5.47 -6.72
C MET A 35 9.13 -4.01 -6.93
N GLY A 36 9.39 -3.13 -5.95
CA GLY A 36 9.06 -1.70 -6.04
C GLY A 36 7.62 -1.32 -5.73
N LEU A 37 6.81 -2.28 -5.27
CA LEU A 37 5.44 -2.08 -4.81
C LEU A 37 5.33 -2.59 -3.36
N SER A 38 4.71 -1.80 -2.47
CA SER A 38 4.52 -2.22 -1.07
C SER A 38 3.70 -3.51 -0.99
N PHE A 39 4.08 -4.41 -0.09
CA PHE A 39 3.48 -5.72 0.14
C PHE A 39 3.56 -6.72 -1.02
N SER A 40 3.82 -6.29 -2.25
CA SER A 40 3.83 -7.11 -3.45
C SER A 40 5.12 -7.91 -3.63
N VAL A 41 5.00 -9.11 -4.18
CA VAL A 41 6.12 -9.90 -4.70
C VAL A 41 5.78 -10.43 -6.09
N LYS A 42 6.80 -10.71 -6.92
CA LYS A 42 6.58 -11.30 -8.24
C LYS A 42 5.88 -12.66 -8.14
N SER A 43 5.10 -13.00 -9.15
CA SER A 43 4.53 -14.34 -9.28
C SER A 43 5.64 -15.39 -9.24
N GLY A 44 5.41 -16.47 -8.47
CA GLY A 44 6.39 -17.55 -8.30
C GLY A 44 7.38 -17.36 -7.15
N VAL A 45 7.41 -16.22 -6.47
CA VAL A 45 8.19 -16.05 -5.24
C VAL A 45 7.60 -16.95 -4.14
N TYR A 46 8.45 -17.78 -3.54
CA TYR A 46 8.04 -18.70 -2.47
C TYR A 46 9.11 -18.72 -1.36
N PRO A 47 8.68 -18.78 -0.09
CA PRO A 47 7.29 -18.69 0.39
C PRO A 47 6.71 -17.28 0.23
N THR A 48 5.39 -17.20 -0.01
CA THR A 48 4.69 -15.91 0.00
C THR A 48 4.86 -15.22 1.35
N PRO A 49 5.22 -13.93 1.39
CA PRO A 49 5.43 -13.20 2.64
C PRO A 49 4.19 -13.28 3.56
N PRO A 50 4.38 -13.46 4.88
CA PRO A 50 3.28 -13.65 5.81
C PRO A 50 2.26 -12.49 5.85
N SER A 51 2.73 -11.24 5.75
CA SER A 51 1.83 -10.08 5.70
C SER A 51 0.94 -10.11 4.45
N LEU A 52 1.49 -10.51 3.31
CA LEU A 52 0.74 -10.62 2.05
C LEU A 52 -0.31 -11.75 2.11
N LYS A 53 0.00 -12.87 2.76
CA LYS A 53 -0.99 -13.94 3.03
C LYS A 53 -2.15 -13.43 3.89
N ASN A 54 -1.86 -12.59 4.87
CA ASN A 54 -2.89 -12.01 5.73
C ASN A 54 -3.75 -10.97 4.98
N ILE A 55 -3.14 -10.18 4.07
CA ILE A 55 -3.88 -9.31 3.16
C ILE A 55 -4.84 -10.12 2.28
N GLN A 56 -4.37 -11.23 1.71
CA GLN A 56 -5.22 -12.15 0.94
C GLN A 56 -6.38 -12.71 1.77
N LYS A 57 -6.08 -13.12 3.01
CA LYS A 57 -7.10 -13.66 3.91
C LYS A 57 -8.18 -12.64 4.25
N GLU A 58 -7.79 -11.40 4.55
CA GLU A 58 -8.75 -10.32 4.80
C GLU A 58 -9.58 -10.02 3.56
N LEU A 59 -8.94 -9.82 2.40
CA LEU A 59 -9.65 -9.59 1.14
C LEU A 59 -10.68 -10.69 0.83
N ASN A 60 -10.32 -11.96 1.07
CA ASN A 60 -11.22 -13.09 0.83
C ASN A 60 -12.42 -13.13 1.80
N SER A 61 -12.33 -12.47 2.95
CA SER A 61 -13.42 -12.38 3.93
C SER A 61 -14.40 -11.25 3.61
N GLU A 62 -14.01 -10.30 2.76
CA GLU A 62 -14.83 -9.14 2.43
C GLU A 62 -15.74 -9.39 1.23
N THR A 63 -16.90 -8.72 1.22
CA THR A 63 -17.82 -8.74 0.08
C THR A 63 -17.46 -7.59 -0.88
N VAL A 64 -16.48 -7.85 -1.74
CA VAL A 64 -16.01 -6.88 -2.75
C VAL A 64 -15.83 -7.57 -4.10
N GLU A 65 -15.91 -6.80 -5.17
CA GLU A 65 -15.51 -7.28 -6.49
C GLU A 65 -13.99 -7.49 -6.51
N ARG A 66 -13.57 -8.69 -6.86
CA ARG A 66 -12.16 -9.06 -6.94
C ARG A 66 -11.88 -9.95 -8.13
N SER A 67 -10.63 -9.89 -8.59
CA SER A 67 -10.10 -10.82 -9.56
C SER A 67 -9.58 -12.08 -8.85
N GLU A 68 -9.17 -13.08 -9.61
CA GLU A 68 -8.39 -14.18 -9.07
C GLU A 68 -7.15 -13.63 -8.33
N TRP A 69 -6.84 -14.21 -7.17
CA TRP A 69 -5.72 -13.75 -6.34
C TRP A 69 -4.39 -13.84 -7.07
N SER A 70 -3.60 -12.80 -6.94
CA SER A 70 -2.19 -12.78 -7.32
C SER A 70 -1.37 -12.13 -6.20
N GLN A 71 -0.22 -12.69 -5.89
CA GLN A 71 0.76 -12.07 -5.00
C GLN A 71 1.52 -10.90 -5.65
N ASP A 72 1.45 -10.80 -6.99
CA ASP A 72 1.88 -9.64 -7.76
C ASP A 72 0.70 -8.65 -7.85
N LEU A 73 0.81 -7.56 -7.11
CA LEU A 73 -0.23 -6.52 -6.99
C LEU A 73 -0.15 -5.46 -8.10
N THR A 74 0.61 -5.70 -9.15
CA THR A 74 0.72 -4.76 -10.30
C THR A 74 -0.64 -4.37 -10.85
N ARG A 75 -1.62 -5.29 -10.85
CA ARG A 75 -2.98 -4.98 -11.32
C ARG A 75 -3.70 -3.95 -10.44
N TRP A 76 -3.43 -3.92 -9.12
CA TRP A 76 -3.97 -2.89 -8.24
C TRP A 76 -3.34 -1.53 -8.57
N ALA A 77 -2.00 -1.50 -8.71
CA ALA A 77 -1.29 -0.28 -9.09
C ALA A 77 -1.81 0.31 -10.40
N LYS A 78 -2.04 -0.51 -11.42
CA LYS A 78 -2.60 -0.07 -12.72
C LYS A 78 -4.03 0.49 -12.63
N GLN A 79 -4.75 0.22 -11.56
CA GLN A 79 -6.08 0.77 -11.30
C GLN A 79 -6.05 2.05 -10.43
N GLY A 80 -4.89 2.60 -10.12
CA GLY A 80 -4.75 3.81 -9.32
C GLY A 80 -4.54 3.56 -7.83
N VAL A 81 -4.08 2.36 -7.44
CA VAL A 81 -3.67 2.06 -6.07
C VAL A 81 -2.16 2.30 -5.94
N LEU A 82 -1.78 3.41 -5.32
CA LEU A 82 -0.38 3.71 -5.03
C LEU A 82 0.12 2.82 -3.88
N LEU A 83 0.92 1.82 -4.22
CA LEU A 83 1.53 0.87 -3.29
C LEU A 83 2.92 1.39 -2.88
N LEU A 84 2.96 2.29 -1.89
CA LEU A 84 4.14 3.06 -1.53
C LEU A 84 4.76 2.57 -0.22
N ASN A 85 6.05 2.25 -0.22
CA ASN A 85 6.82 2.09 1.01
C ASN A 85 7.40 3.43 1.48
N THR A 86 7.55 3.63 2.78
CA THR A 86 8.23 4.81 3.33
C THR A 86 9.75 4.75 3.11
N ILE A 87 10.30 3.56 2.96
CA ILE A 87 11.71 3.30 2.66
C ILE A 87 11.76 2.41 1.41
N LEU A 88 12.25 2.95 0.29
CA LEU A 88 12.16 2.28 -1.01
C LEU A 88 13.24 1.22 -1.24
N THR A 89 14.31 1.22 -0.46
CA THR A 89 15.40 0.26 -0.57
C THR A 89 15.88 -0.23 0.78
N VAL A 90 16.40 -1.45 0.84
CA VAL A 90 17.13 -2.00 2.00
C VAL A 90 18.31 -2.85 1.51
N ARG A 91 19.24 -3.14 2.38
CA ARG A 91 20.22 -4.19 2.13
C ARG A 91 19.56 -5.55 2.28
N GLN A 92 20.04 -6.53 1.52
CA GLN A 92 19.56 -7.90 1.62
C GLN A 92 19.73 -8.44 3.05
N HIS A 93 18.65 -9.04 3.57
CA HIS A 93 18.57 -9.58 4.94
C HIS A 93 18.69 -8.56 6.08
N GLU A 94 18.72 -7.26 5.79
CA GLU A 94 18.83 -6.19 6.78
C GLU A 94 17.61 -5.26 6.71
N PRO A 95 16.48 -5.59 7.38
CA PRO A 95 15.31 -4.72 7.40
C PRO A 95 15.68 -3.36 7.98
N LEU A 96 15.07 -2.29 7.47
CA LEU A 96 15.29 -0.89 7.88
C LEU A 96 16.72 -0.37 7.69
N SER A 97 17.60 -1.10 7.00
CA SER A 97 19.01 -0.70 6.83
C SER A 97 19.21 0.65 6.13
N HIS A 98 18.22 1.13 5.38
CA HIS A 98 18.25 2.45 4.76
C HIS A 98 17.25 3.44 5.38
N ALA A 99 16.82 3.18 6.62
CA ALA A 99 16.04 4.15 7.39
C ALA A 99 16.88 5.41 7.70
N ASN A 100 16.23 6.57 7.70
CA ASN A 100 16.86 7.88 7.95
C ASN A 100 17.95 8.27 6.92
N HIS A 101 17.85 7.75 5.70
CA HIS A 101 18.72 8.09 4.58
C HIS A 101 18.01 8.88 3.46
N GLY A 102 16.88 9.51 3.76
CA GLY A 102 16.17 10.42 2.87
C GLY A 102 14.94 9.83 2.17
N TRP A 103 14.73 8.51 2.20
CA TRP A 103 13.54 7.90 1.60
C TRP A 103 12.25 8.40 2.25
N GLU A 104 12.25 8.53 3.58
CA GLU A 104 11.08 9.00 4.33
C GLU A 104 10.67 10.42 3.92
N THR A 105 11.64 11.29 3.65
CA THR A 105 11.37 12.66 3.16
C THR A 105 10.69 12.60 1.79
N LEU A 106 11.23 11.82 0.85
CA LEU A 106 10.62 11.68 -0.48
C LEU A 106 9.18 11.16 -0.41
N THR A 107 8.93 10.16 0.45
CA THR A 107 7.59 9.57 0.57
C THR A 107 6.62 10.48 1.29
N ASP A 108 7.08 11.25 2.28
CA ASP A 108 6.27 12.29 2.94
C ASP A 108 5.93 13.43 1.98
N ASP A 109 6.91 13.91 1.19
CA ASP A 109 6.68 14.90 0.15
C ASP A 109 5.70 14.40 -0.92
N THR A 110 5.72 13.10 -1.23
CA THR A 110 4.73 12.48 -2.13
C THR A 110 3.31 12.60 -1.56
N ILE A 111 3.13 12.33 -0.25
CA ILE A 111 1.83 12.49 0.39
C ILE A 111 1.40 13.95 0.36
N VAL A 112 2.30 14.88 0.72
CA VAL A 112 2.03 16.32 0.67
C VAL A 112 1.66 16.78 -0.74
N GLU A 113 2.29 16.22 -1.78
CA GLU A 113 1.95 16.53 -3.16
C GLU A 113 0.54 16.03 -3.53
N LEU A 114 0.18 14.81 -3.10
CA LEU A 114 -1.17 14.27 -3.29
C LEU A 114 -2.27 15.15 -2.66
N GLU A 115 -1.97 15.81 -1.52
CA GLU A 115 -2.91 16.71 -0.84
C GLU A 115 -3.27 17.98 -1.63
N LYS A 116 -2.53 18.29 -2.69
CA LYS A 116 -2.81 19.44 -3.58
C LYS A 116 -3.87 19.13 -4.64
N TYR A 117 -4.25 17.86 -4.80
CA TYR A 117 -5.23 17.44 -5.79
C TYR A 117 -6.64 17.40 -5.18
N ASP A 118 -7.62 17.94 -5.90
CA ASP A 118 -9.01 17.98 -5.45
C ASP A 118 -9.74 16.64 -5.61
N GLN A 119 -9.20 15.71 -6.42
CA GLN A 119 -9.82 14.40 -6.57
C GLN A 119 -9.79 13.64 -5.24
N PRO A 120 -10.89 13.01 -4.84
CA PRO A 120 -10.94 12.23 -3.60
C PRO A 120 -9.95 11.06 -3.62
N ILE A 121 -9.15 10.96 -2.55
CA ILE A 121 -8.18 9.88 -2.35
C ILE A 121 -8.48 9.21 -1.00
N ILE A 122 -8.39 7.88 -0.94
CA ILE A 122 -8.48 7.14 0.31
C ILE A 122 -7.14 6.47 0.66
N TYR A 123 -6.68 6.69 1.88
CA TYR A 123 -5.44 6.12 2.42
C TYR A 123 -5.77 4.95 3.34
N LEU A 124 -5.12 3.80 3.11
CA LEU A 124 -5.20 2.62 3.98
C LEU A 124 -3.92 2.58 4.81
N LEU A 125 -4.03 2.93 6.09
CA LEU A 125 -2.92 3.10 7.01
C LEU A 125 -2.84 1.90 7.96
N TRP A 126 -2.01 0.93 7.62
CA TRP A 126 -1.86 -0.32 8.36
C TRP A 126 -0.61 -0.32 9.24
N GLY A 127 -0.80 -0.30 10.55
CA GLY A 127 0.25 -0.30 11.55
C GLY A 127 0.75 1.10 11.93
N ALA A 128 1.61 1.17 12.94
CA ALA A 128 2.04 2.43 13.55
C ALA A 128 2.80 3.35 12.58
N ASN A 129 3.68 2.79 11.74
CA ASN A 129 4.45 3.58 10.76
C ASN A 129 3.51 4.27 9.76
N ALA A 130 2.60 3.50 9.11
CA ALA A 130 1.64 4.08 8.17
C ALA A 130 0.71 5.08 8.86
N ARG A 131 0.19 4.78 10.06
CA ARG A 131 -0.69 5.68 10.82
C ARG A 131 -0.02 6.99 11.20
N SER A 132 1.29 7.02 11.40
CA SER A 132 2.00 8.27 11.67
C SER A 132 1.89 9.29 10.53
N LYS A 133 1.60 8.83 9.31
CA LYS A 133 1.45 9.70 8.13
C LYS A 133 0.13 10.44 8.07
N LYS A 134 -0.85 10.10 8.91
CA LYS A 134 -2.17 10.76 8.90
C LYS A 134 -2.10 12.27 9.16
N SER A 135 -1.08 12.75 9.87
CA SER A 135 -0.87 14.18 10.10
C SER A 135 -0.56 14.97 8.82
N LEU A 136 -0.12 14.29 7.77
CA LEU A 136 0.13 14.88 6.45
C LEU A 136 -1.13 14.95 5.59
N ILE A 137 -2.18 14.19 5.95
CA ILE A 137 -3.44 14.10 5.20
C ILE A 137 -4.37 15.19 5.71
N THR A 138 -4.41 16.33 5.05
CA THR A 138 -5.12 17.54 5.48
C THR A 138 -6.26 17.95 4.56
N ASN A 139 -6.29 17.44 3.32
CA ASN A 139 -7.32 17.75 2.34
C ASN A 139 -8.66 17.10 2.76
N LYS A 140 -9.71 17.91 2.86
CA LYS A 140 -11.03 17.48 3.32
C LYS A 140 -11.74 16.52 2.36
N ASN A 141 -11.32 16.47 1.10
CA ASN A 141 -11.83 15.54 0.10
C ASN A 141 -11.21 14.14 0.25
N HIS A 142 -10.13 14.04 1.00
CA HIS A 142 -9.43 12.78 1.23
C HIS A 142 -9.94 12.10 2.50
N LYS A 143 -9.79 10.78 2.55
CA LYS A 143 -10.14 9.95 3.69
C LYS A 143 -8.99 9.03 4.06
N PHE A 144 -8.89 8.68 5.32
CA PHE A 144 -7.98 7.60 5.74
C PHE A 144 -8.72 6.59 6.62
N LEU A 145 -8.30 5.34 6.52
CA LEU A 145 -8.74 4.22 7.37
C LEU A 145 -7.51 3.65 8.08
N GLU A 146 -7.63 3.42 9.37
CA GLU A 146 -6.55 2.94 10.22
C GLU A 146 -6.84 1.54 10.74
N SER A 147 -5.82 0.68 10.77
CA SER A 147 -5.88 -0.62 11.45
C SER A 147 -4.51 -1.06 11.96
N ALA A 148 -4.46 -2.21 12.62
CA ALA A 148 -3.21 -2.90 12.89
C ALA A 148 -2.52 -3.32 11.58
N HIS A 149 -1.22 -3.59 11.63
CA HIS A 149 -0.44 -4.07 10.49
C HIS A 149 -0.82 -5.53 10.14
N PRO A 150 -0.79 -5.94 8.86
CA PRO A 150 -1.10 -7.30 8.43
C PRO A 150 -0.07 -8.37 8.86
N SER A 151 1.05 -7.98 9.48
CA SER A 151 2.02 -8.93 10.03
C SER A 151 1.36 -9.93 10.98
N PRO A 152 1.78 -11.22 11.00
CA PRO A 152 1.31 -12.20 11.98
C PRO A 152 1.40 -11.74 13.44
N LEU A 153 2.34 -10.83 13.75
CA LEU A 153 2.53 -10.26 15.09
C LEU A 153 1.37 -9.35 15.53
N SER A 154 0.59 -8.81 14.60
CA SER A 154 -0.43 -7.79 14.88
C SER A 154 -1.76 -7.98 14.17
N ALA A 155 -1.84 -8.84 13.16
CA ALA A 155 -3.05 -8.98 12.32
C ALA A 155 -4.32 -9.33 13.14
N ASN A 156 -4.19 -10.13 14.18
CA ASN A 156 -5.31 -10.47 15.09
C ASN A 156 -5.69 -9.31 16.04
N ARG A 157 -4.95 -8.20 16.03
CA ARG A 157 -5.22 -7.03 16.88
C ARG A 157 -5.98 -5.92 16.13
N GLY A 158 -6.70 -6.27 15.06
CA GLY A 158 -7.57 -5.36 14.34
C GLY A 158 -7.24 -5.15 12.86
N PHE A 159 -6.34 -5.95 12.25
CA PHE A 159 -6.23 -6.01 10.80
C PHE A 159 -7.34 -6.90 10.23
N PHE A 160 -7.49 -8.12 10.75
CA PHE A 160 -8.59 -8.97 10.34
C PHE A 160 -9.94 -8.40 10.77
N GLY A 161 -10.87 -8.33 9.82
CA GLY A 161 -12.21 -7.76 10.01
C GLY A 161 -12.23 -6.22 9.88
N ASN A 162 -11.16 -5.58 9.38
CA ASN A 162 -11.15 -4.13 9.18
C ASN A 162 -12.06 -3.68 8.02
N ASN A 163 -12.33 -4.55 7.06
CA ASN A 163 -13.16 -4.30 5.86
C ASN A 163 -12.66 -3.10 5.04
N HIS A 164 -11.35 -2.90 4.96
CA HIS A 164 -10.79 -1.72 4.31
C HIS A 164 -10.96 -1.73 2.79
N PHE A 165 -10.98 -2.90 2.15
CA PHE A 165 -11.18 -3.01 0.70
C PHE A 165 -12.61 -2.63 0.32
N ALA A 166 -13.60 -3.12 1.05
CA ALA A 166 -15.00 -2.76 0.86
C ALA A 166 -15.25 -1.27 1.13
N LYS A 167 -14.74 -0.75 2.26
CA LYS A 167 -14.87 0.66 2.64
C LYS A 167 -14.17 1.61 1.66
N ALA A 168 -13.04 1.18 1.09
CA ALA A 168 -12.36 1.96 0.05
C ALA A 168 -13.22 2.06 -1.20
N ASN A 169 -13.79 0.96 -1.66
CA ASN A 169 -14.68 0.97 -2.83
C ASN A 169 -15.96 1.76 -2.56
N GLU A 170 -16.55 1.65 -1.36
CA GLU A 170 -17.70 2.46 -0.96
C GLU A 170 -17.38 3.96 -1.06
N PHE A 171 -16.24 4.40 -0.52
CA PHE A 171 -15.80 5.79 -0.62
C PHE A 171 -15.62 6.24 -2.08
N LEU A 172 -14.98 5.42 -2.92
CA LEU A 172 -14.78 5.74 -4.33
C LEU A 172 -16.12 5.90 -5.06
N ILE A 173 -17.06 4.96 -4.87
CA ILE A 173 -18.39 4.98 -5.48
C ILE A 173 -19.17 6.22 -5.04
N GLN A 174 -19.16 6.57 -3.76
CA GLN A 174 -19.82 7.76 -3.21
C GLN A 174 -19.30 9.07 -3.82
N ASN A 175 -18.06 9.07 -4.31
CA ASN A 175 -17.43 10.21 -4.97
C ASN A 175 -17.45 10.12 -6.50
N GLY A 176 -18.19 9.19 -7.09
CA GLY A 176 -18.29 9.02 -8.53
C GLY A 176 -17.02 8.49 -9.20
N ILE A 177 -16.14 7.85 -8.43
CA ILE A 177 -14.89 7.27 -8.91
C ILE A 177 -15.09 5.76 -9.07
N GLU A 178 -14.54 5.21 -10.16
CA GLU A 178 -14.60 3.77 -10.41
C GLU A 178 -13.93 3.00 -9.27
N PRO A 179 -14.61 2.00 -8.66
CA PRO A 179 -14.04 1.18 -7.61
C PRO A 179 -12.83 0.37 -8.10
N VAL A 180 -12.05 -0.13 -7.16
CA VAL A 180 -10.95 -1.05 -7.46
C VAL A 180 -11.49 -2.47 -7.54
N ARG A 181 -11.11 -3.18 -8.56
CA ARG A 181 -11.27 -4.63 -8.63
C ARG A 181 -10.06 -5.28 -7.97
N TRP A 182 -10.22 -5.61 -6.71
CA TRP A 182 -9.16 -6.10 -5.84
C TRP A 182 -8.62 -7.48 -6.24
#